data_df3ee5f478de107fc2df05e5915cfd4e
#
_entry.id   df3ee5f478de107fc2df05e5915cfd4e
#
_cell.length_a   1.000
_cell.length_b   1.000
_cell.length_c   1.000
_cell.angle_alpha   90.00
_cell.angle_beta   90.00
_cell.angle_gamma   90.00
#
_symmetry.space_group_name_H-M   'P 1'
#
loop_
_entity.id
_entity.type
_entity.pdbx_description
1 polymer ?
#
loop_
_entity_poly.entity_id
_entity_poly.type
_entity_poly.pdbx_seq_one_letter_code
_entity_poly.pdbx_strand_id
1 'polypeptide(L)'
;MKLFLKISAVVLLVGYLAVSLYLWGDNDRNRPCELFEITVADSTECNLLTRDDLRAYLAEAGLLPEGKPMRQVDTEQIERCVREIDLLCHVKCYHKRQGDVYLSVEQRRPVARVISDEGDNYYLDADGGRIAVDAMYLDYLPLVLGCDDDTLSARDLLPMISYISSHPFWNAQVEHIYISPSHEVSLIPRVGNHTILLGSPRDYEGKLSRVLALYEQVMPRIGWAAYD
;
A
#
# COMPACT_ATOMS: atom_id res chain seq x y z
N MET A 1 -44.30 53.34 16.88
CA MET A 1 -44.00 52.54 18.06
C MET A 1 -43.92 51.01 17.76
N LYS A 2 -44.94 50.37 17.20
CA LYS A 2 -44.92 48.90 16.90
C LYS A 2 -43.83 48.45 15.90
N LEU A 3 -43.47 49.28 14.90
CA LEU A 3 -42.44 48.99 13.89
C LEU A 3 -41.03 49.04 14.52
N PHE A 4 -40.78 50.04 15.32
CA PHE A 4 -39.50 50.22 16.02
C PHE A 4 -39.22 49.07 17.00
N LEU A 5 -40.25 48.59 17.68
CA LEU A 5 -40.17 47.44 18.60
C LEU A 5 -39.82 46.14 17.84
N LYS A 6 -40.40 45.95 16.64
CA LYS A 6 -40.12 44.77 15.79
C LYS A 6 -38.68 44.81 15.26
N ILE A 7 -38.19 45.95 14.84
CA ILE A 7 -36.81 46.11 14.33
C ILE A 7 -35.81 45.85 15.48
N SER A 8 -36.06 46.41 16.67
CA SER A 8 -35.22 46.17 17.87
C SER A 8 -35.19 44.69 18.25
N ALA A 9 -36.32 43.99 18.21
CA ALA A 9 -36.39 42.57 18.50
C ALA A 9 -35.62 41.71 17.47
N VAL A 10 -35.65 42.06 16.19
CA VAL A 10 -34.89 41.38 15.13
C VAL A 10 -33.39 41.60 15.32
N VAL A 11 -32.96 42.82 15.63
CA VAL A 11 -31.53 43.13 15.87
C VAL A 11 -30.99 42.36 17.10
N LEU A 12 -31.79 42.28 18.18
CA LEU A 12 -31.42 41.49 19.35
C LEU A 12 -31.35 39.98 19.03
N LEU A 13 -32.28 39.46 18.22
CA LEU A 13 -32.25 38.07 17.83
C LEU A 13 -31.03 37.73 16.96
N VAL A 14 -30.72 38.58 15.98
CA VAL A 14 -29.53 38.42 15.16
C VAL A 14 -28.25 38.51 15.96
N GLY A 15 -28.17 39.46 16.89
CA GLY A 15 -27.04 39.61 17.82
C GLY A 15 -26.88 38.37 18.71
N TYR A 16 -27.97 37.86 19.28
CA TYR A 16 -27.94 36.63 20.08
C TYR A 16 -27.48 35.42 19.26
N LEU A 17 -28.00 35.25 18.03
CA LEU A 17 -27.57 34.15 17.12
C LEU A 17 -26.10 34.27 16.75
N ALA A 18 -25.60 35.46 16.45
CA ALA A 18 -24.18 35.68 16.14
C ALA A 18 -23.28 35.33 17.30
N VAL A 19 -23.62 35.77 18.53
CA VAL A 19 -22.89 35.45 19.75
C VAL A 19 -22.97 33.94 20.07
N SER A 20 -24.14 33.34 19.92
CA SER A 20 -24.33 31.90 20.15
C SER A 20 -23.50 31.06 19.19
N LEU A 21 -23.46 31.41 17.89
CA LEU A 21 -22.63 30.73 16.90
C LEU A 21 -21.13 30.93 17.16
N TYR A 22 -20.72 32.09 17.59
CA TYR A 22 -19.33 32.39 17.98
C TYR A 22 -18.87 31.55 19.17
N LEU A 23 -19.67 31.55 20.24
CA LEU A 23 -19.35 30.79 21.47
C LEU A 23 -19.37 29.28 21.23
N TRP A 24 -20.27 28.79 20.35
CA TRP A 24 -20.35 27.36 20.05
C TRP A 24 -19.17 26.91 19.20
N GLY A 25 -18.78 27.73 18.21
CA GLY A 25 -17.63 27.42 17.35
C GLY A 25 -16.28 27.43 18.11
N ASP A 26 -16.14 28.28 19.13
CA ASP A 26 -14.91 28.35 19.92
C ASP A 26 -14.79 27.20 20.94
N ASN A 27 -15.93 26.71 21.44
CA ASN A 27 -15.96 25.57 22.36
C ASN A 27 -15.54 24.25 21.68
N ASP A 28 -15.95 24.02 20.43
CA ASP A 28 -15.54 22.82 19.69
C ASP A 28 -14.05 22.81 19.33
N ARG A 29 -13.47 23.98 19.05
CA ARG A 29 -12.05 24.10 18.72
C ARG A 29 -11.11 23.91 19.91
N ASN A 30 -11.59 24.20 21.11
CA ASN A 30 -10.82 24.09 22.37
C ASN A 30 -10.95 22.72 23.03
N ARG A 31 -11.84 21.85 22.55
CA ARG A 31 -11.97 20.49 23.09
C ARG A 31 -10.68 19.71 22.87
N PRO A 32 -10.24 18.94 23.87
CA PRO A 32 -9.12 18.02 23.68
C PRO A 32 -9.52 16.90 22.71
N CYS A 33 -8.56 16.41 21.94
CA CYS A 33 -8.74 15.19 21.17
C CYS A 33 -8.89 14.02 22.14
N GLU A 34 -10.07 13.40 22.15
CA GLU A 34 -10.42 12.29 23.05
C GLU A 34 -10.06 10.93 22.44
N LEU A 35 -10.24 10.80 21.13
CA LEU A 35 -9.99 9.55 20.41
C LEU A 35 -9.09 9.79 19.19
N PHE A 36 -8.02 9.01 19.10
CA PHE A 36 -7.22 8.87 17.90
C PHE A 36 -7.28 7.42 17.40
N GLU A 37 -7.98 7.21 16.30
CA GLU A 37 -8.17 5.90 15.71
C GLU A 37 -7.34 5.77 14.44
N ILE A 38 -6.49 4.73 14.40
CA ILE A 38 -5.68 4.37 13.23
C ILE A 38 -6.31 3.15 12.59
N THR A 39 -6.73 3.27 11.34
CA THR A 39 -7.24 2.17 10.52
C THR A 39 -6.23 1.86 9.44
N VAL A 40 -5.69 0.64 9.47
CA VAL A 40 -4.82 0.10 8.43
C VAL A 40 -5.69 -0.78 7.54
N ALA A 41 -5.91 -0.34 6.30
CA ALA A 41 -6.61 -1.15 5.32
C ALA A 41 -5.72 -2.32 4.88
N ASP A 42 -6.34 -3.45 4.52
CA ASP A 42 -5.67 -4.67 4.03
C ASP A 42 -4.67 -5.33 4.98
N SER A 43 -4.79 -5.09 6.30
CA SER A 43 -3.93 -5.71 7.33
C SER A 43 -4.00 -7.23 7.39
N THR A 44 -4.94 -7.87 6.69
CA THR A 44 -5.09 -9.32 6.64
C THR A 44 -4.19 -9.98 5.58
N GLU A 45 -3.84 -9.27 4.52
CA GLU A 45 -3.03 -9.79 3.42
C GLU A 45 -1.56 -9.37 3.51
N CYS A 46 -1.31 -8.17 4.03
CA CYS A 46 0.03 -7.61 4.13
C CYS A 46 0.17 -6.84 5.45
N ASN A 47 0.89 -7.41 6.41
CA ASN A 47 1.08 -6.80 7.73
C ASN A 47 2.49 -6.21 7.85
N LEU A 48 2.79 -5.23 7.00
CA LEU A 48 4.11 -4.59 6.93
C LEU A 48 4.29 -3.53 8.01
N LEU A 49 3.21 -2.84 8.34
CA LEU A 49 3.15 -1.79 9.34
C LEU A 49 1.94 -2.01 10.24
N THR A 50 2.17 -2.03 11.54
CA THR A 50 1.10 -2.15 12.51
C THR A 50 0.58 -0.76 12.94
N ARG A 51 -0.58 -0.75 13.60
CA ARG A 51 -1.11 0.49 14.23
C ARG A 51 -0.16 1.05 15.27
N ASP A 52 0.54 0.15 15.99
CA ASP A 52 1.47 0.54 17.06
C ASP A 52 2.73 1.17 16.49
N ASP A 53 3.23 0.68 15.34
CA ASP A 53 4.37 1.27 14.64
C ASP A 53 4.04 2.69 14.17
N LEU A 54 2.86 2.89 13.56
CA LEU A 54 2.40 4.21 13.13
C LEU A 54 2.22 5.17 14.31
N ARG A 55 1.72 4.66 15.44
CA ARG A 55 1.56 5.44 16.65
C ARG A 55 2.91 5.84 17.24
N ALA A 56 3.88 4.92 17.28
CA ALA A 56 5.24 5.18 17.72
C ALA A 56 5.92 6.22 16.82
N TYR A 57 5.81 6.07 15.51
CA TYR A 57 6.33 7.03 14.53
C TYR A 57 5.79 8.44 14.73
N LEU A 58 4.47 8.58 14.90
CA LEU A 58 3.84 9.88 15.19
C LEU A 58 4.21 10.43 16.57
N ALA A 59 4.48 9.56 17.56
CA ALA A 59 4.95 9.97 18.87
C ALA A 59 6.34 10.58 18.79
N GLU A 60 7.27 9.95 18.07
CA GLU A 60 8.63 10.47 17.84
C GLU A 60 8.61 11.80 17.09
N ALA A 61 7.71 11.95 16.12
CA ALA A 61 7.50 13.20 15.39
C ALA A 61 6.79 14.28 16.25
N GLY A 62 6.31 13.97 17.46
CA GLY A 62 5.55 14.88 18.32
C GLY A 62 4.16 15.25 17.79
N LEU A 63 3.63 14.46 16.85
CA LEU A 63 2.38 14.72 16.12
C LEU A 63 1.17 13.96 16.66
N LEU A 64 1.30 13.19 17.75
CA LEU A 64 0.14 12.55 18.38
C LEU A 64 -0.91 13.59 18.76
N PRO A 65 -2.18 13.41 18.30
CA PRO A 65 -3.25 14.38 18.56
C PRO A 65 -3.87 14.23 19.94
N GLU A 66 -3.75 13.07 20.60
CA GLU A 66 -4.41 12.75 21.87
C GLU A 66 -4.08 13.76 22.98
N GLY A 67 -5.11 14.25 23.63
CA GLY A 67 -5.00 15.24 24.71
C GLY A 67 -4.68 16.67 24.25
N LYS A 68 -4.36 16.89 22.98
CA LYS A 68 -4.15 18.24 22.43
C LYS A 68 -5.50 18.90 22.11
N PRO A 69 -5.65 20.23 22.32
CA PRO A 69 -6.81 20.95 21.83
C PRO A 69 -6.93 20.81 20.30
N MET A 70 -8.14 20.59 19.77
CA MET A 70 -8.38 20.40 18.35
C MET A 70 -7.83 21.52 17.45
N ARG A 71 -7.76 22.76 17.98
CA ARG A 71 -7.13 23.90 17.28
C ARG A 71 -5.62 23.73 17.02
N GLN A 72 -4.95 22.83 17.77
CA GLN A 72 -3.50 22.53 17.64
C GLN A 72 -3.24 21.25 16.86
N VAL A 73 -4.29 20.50 16.51
CA VAL A 73 -4.18 19.28 15.74
C VAL A 73 -4.22 19.65 14.25
N ASP A 74 -3.09 19.54 13.60
CA ASP A 74 -2.95 19.74 12.16
C ASP A 74 -2.98 18.37 11.46
N THR A 75 -4.17 18.01 10.95
CA THR A 75 -4.37 16.75 10.22
C THR A 75 -3.58 16.68 8.93
N GLU A 76 -3.31 17.81 8.27
CA GLU A 76 -2.50 17.85 7.05
C GLU A 76 -1.02 17.60 7.35
N GLN A 77 -0.54 18.07 8.50
CA GLN A 77 0.83 17.80 8.95
C GLN A 77 1.01 16.33 9.32
N ILE A 78 0.03 15.73 10.01
CA ILE A 78 0.02 14.29 10.32
C ILE A 78 0.03 13.48 9.01
N GLU A 79 -0.83 13.84 8.07
CA GLU A 79 -0.95 13.16 6.77
C GLU A 79 0.36 13.27 5.97
N ARG A 80 0.99 14.42 5.93
CA ARG A 80 2.29 14.63 5.26
C ARG A 80 3.39 13.80 5.88
N CYS A 81 3.49 13.79 7.23
CA CYS A 81 4.49 13.03 7.95
C CYS A 81 4.35 11.52 7.70
N VAL A 82 3.12 10.99 7.79
CA VAL A 82 2.86 9.56 7.55
C VAL A 82 3.06 9.18 6.08
N ARG A 83 2.83 10.09 5.13
CA ARG A 83 3.05 9.86 3.69
C ARG A 83 4.54 9.72 3.32
N GLU A 84 5.47 10.14 4.20
CA GLU A 84 6.91 9.91 4.02
C GLU A 84 7.30 8.44 4.21
N ILE A 85 6.42 7.61 4.75
CA ILE A 85 6.65 6.18 4.91
C ILE A 85 6.44 5.49 3.56
N ASP A 86 7.51 5.01 2.95
CA ASP A 86 7.50 4.37 1.62
C ASP A 86 6.58 3.14 1.50
N LEU A 87 6.22 2.54 2.64
CA LEU A 87 5.35 1.37 2.70
C LEU A 87 3.86 1.69 2.50
N LEU A 88 3.50 2.97 2.40
CA LEU A 88 2.12 3.42 2.29
C LEU A 88 1.84 3.98 0.90
N CYS A 89 0.68 3.63 0.33
CA CYS A 89 0.20 4.17 -0.94
C CYS A 89 -0.87 5.23 -0.75
N HIS A 90 -1.74 5.07 0.22
CA HIS A 90 -2.78 6.04 0.53
C HIS A 90 -2.79 6.38 2.02
N VAL A 91 -2.80 7.67 2.30
CA VAL A 91 -2.88 8.21 3.67
C VAL A 91 -3.94 9.29 3.69
N LYS A 92 -4.90 9.18 4.63
CA LYS A 92 -5.92 10.19 4.90
C LYS A 92 -6.05 10.41 6.39
N CYS A 93 -5.91 11.66 6.83
CA CYS A 93 -6.16 12.08 8.19
C CYS A 93 -7.30 13.08 8.22
N TYR A 94 -8.31 12.84 9.03
CA TYR A 94 -9.47 13.72 9.15
C TYR A 94 -10.03 13.70 10.58
N HIS A 95 -10.76 14.74 10.92
CA HIS A 95 -11.46 14.83 12.20
C HIS A 95 -12.97 14.82 12.02
N LYS A 96 -13.68 14.25 12.99
CA LYS A 96 -15.13 14.30 13.10
C LYS A 96 -15.57 15.37 14.10
N ARG A 97 -16.86 15.72 14.08
CA ARG A 97 -17.44 16.81 14.86
C ARG A 97 -17.26 16.73 16.38
N GLN A 98 -16.88 15.58 16.92
CA GLN A 98 -16.80 15.35 18.38
C GLN A 98 -15.38 15.45 18.96
N GLY A 99 -14.40 15.91 18.17
CA GLY A 99 -13.01 16.00 18.61
C GLY A 99 -12.21 14.71 18.42
N ASP A 100 -12.74 13.78 17.62
CA ASP A 100 -12.05 12.54 17.27
C ASP A 100 -11.23 12.72 15.99
N VAL A 101 -10.02 12.18 15.97
CA VAL A 101 -9.12 12.16 14.82
C VAL A 101 -9.00 10.75 14.29
N TYR A 102 -9.12 10.62 12.99
CA TYR A 102 -9.04 9.35 12.27
C TYR A 102 -7.91 9.41 11.26
N LEU A 103 -7.01 8.43 11.36
CA LEU A 103 -5.95 8.19 10.37
C LEU A 103 -6.25 6.89 9.64
N SER A 104 -6.53 6.97 8.36
CA SER A 104 -6.72 5.81 7.49
C SER A 104 -5.52 5.69 6.57
N VAL A 105 -4.86 4.55 6.59
CA VAL A 105 -3.71 4.24 5.76
C VAL A 105 -3.94 2.96 4.98
N GLU A 106 -3.40 2.92 3.77
CA GLU A 106 -3.37 1.74 2.92
C GLU A 106 -1.93 1.40 2.61
N GLN A 107 -1.56 0.13 2.79
CA GLN A 107 -0.20 -0.35 2.58
C GLN A 107 0.03 -0.69 1.11
N ARG A 108 1.26 -0.50 0.63
CA ARG A 108 1.69 -1.03 -0.67
C ARG A 108 1.71 -2.55 -0.61
N ARG A 109 1.42 -3.18 -1.74
CA ARG A 109 1.48 -4.65 -1.88
C ARG A 109 2.67 -5.04 -2.76
N PRO A 110 3.80 -5.45 -2.17
CA PRO A 110 4.93 -5.96 -2.93
C PRO A 110 4.52 -7.26 -3.66
N VAL A 111 4.87 -7.37 -4.94
CA VAL A 111 4.56 -8.53 -5.78
C VAL A 111 5.81 -9.29 -6.23
N ALA A 112 6.97 -8.65 -6.19
CA ALA A 112 8.26 -9.27 -6.49
C ALA A 112 9.42 -8.51 -5.82
N ARG A 113 10.55 -9.17 -5.66
CA ARG A 113 11.84 -8.53 -5.37
C ARG A 113 12.62 -8.46 -6.67
N VAL A 114 13.22 -7.33 -6.95
CA VAL A 114 13.99 -7.09 -8.17
C VAL A 114 15.46 -6.88 -7.81
N ILE A 115 16.35 -7.58 -8.51
CA ILE A 115 17.76 -7.30 -8.51
C ILE A 115 18.15 -7.05 -9.97
N SER A 116 18.43 -5.80 -10.31
CA SER A 116 18.83 -5.41 -11.67
C SER A 116 20.28 -5.78 -11.97
N ASP A 117 20.64 -5.83 -13.24
CA ASP A 117 22.03 -6.06 -13.66
C ASP A 117 22.96 -4.91 -13.23
N GLU A 118 22.43 -3.72 -12.99
CA GLU A 118 23.15 -2.55 -12.47
C GLU A 118 23.39 -2.63 -10.95
N GLY A 119 22.79 -3.60 -10.27
CA GLY A 119 22.96 -3.85 -8.84
C GLY A 119 21.87 -3.20 -7.97
N ASP A 120 20.83 -2.60 -8.55
CA ASP A 120 19.69 -2.11 -7.82
C ASP A 120 18.92 -3.27 -7.18
N ASN A 121 18.50 -3.08 -5.93
CA ASN A 121 17.77 -4.08 -5.15
C ASN A 121 16.58 -3.40 -4.49
N TYR A 122 15.37 -3.77 -4.92
CA TYR A 122 14.13 -3.17 -4.43
C TYR A 122 12.96 -4.15 -4.52
N TYR A 123 11.87 -3.85 -3.81
CA TYR A 123 10.60 -4.53 -4.06
C TYR A 123 9.78 -3.75 -5.07
N LEU A 124 9.13 -4.47 -5.97
CA LEU A 124 8.15 -3.94 -6.92
C LEU A 124 6.76 -4.13 -6.33
N ASP A 125 5.98 -3.07 -6.22
CA ASP A 125 4.60 -3.16 -5.80
C ASP A 125 3.63 -3.43 -6.96
N ALA A 126 2.37 -3.71 -6.64
CA ALA A 126 1.33 -4.01 -7.62
C ALA A 126 1.02 -2.84 -8.58
N ASP A 127 1.40 -1.62 -8.24
CA ASP A 127 1.21 -0.41 -9.04
C ASP A 127 2.47 -0.04 -9.85
N GLY A 128 3.54 -0.83 -9.73
CA GLY A 128 4.82 -0.61 -10.39
C GLY A 128 5.71 0.40 -9.66
N GLY A 129 5.42 0.70 -8.41
CA GLY A 129 6.28 1.50 -7.54
C GLY A 129 7.44 0.69 -6.98
N ARG A 130 8.56 1.35 -6.69
CA ARG A 130 9.72 0.74 -6.02
C ARG A 130 9.62 1.00 -4.52
N ILE A 131 9.93 -0.03 -3.71
CA ILE A 131 10.01 0.04 -2.25
C ILE A 131 11.41 -0.40 -1.85
N ALA A 132 12.09 0.38 -1.01
CA ALA A 132 13.43 0.07 -0.54
C ALA A 132 13.46 -1.23 0.27
N VAL A 133 14.49 -2.07 0.06
CA VAL A 133 14.63 -3.36 0.75
C VAL A 133 14.90 -3.19 2.24
N ASP A 134 15.56 -2.09 2.63
CA ASP A 134 15.90 -1.79 4.04
C ASP A 134 14.66 -1.58 4.91
N ALA A 135 13.49 -1.32 4.29
CA ALA A 135 12.25 -1.11 5.00
C ALA A 135 11.64 -2.42 5.55
N MET A 136 11.96 -3.57 4.93
CA MET A 136 11.39 -4.86 5.32
C MET A 136 12.13 -6.03 4.66
N TYR A 137 11.92 -7.23 5.21
CA TYR A 137 12.34 -8.48 4.60
C TYR A 137 11.13 -9.37 4.35
N LEU A 138 10.93 -9.78 3.08
CA LEU A 138 9.80 -10.62 2.66
C LEU A 138 10.34 -11.89 2.00
N ASP A 139 10.10 -13.03 2.64
CA ASP A 139 10.71 -14.32 2.28
C ASP A 139 10.08 -15.03 1.07
N TYR A 140 8.88 -14.70 0.67
CA TYR A 140 8.10 -15.56 -0.25
C TYR A 140 7.75 -14.92 -1.59
N LEU A 141 8.32 -13.77 -1.89
CA LEU A 141 8.09 -13.13 -3.18
C LEU A 141 9.02 -13.71 -4.26
N PRO A 142 8.56 -13.82 -5.51
CA PRO A 142 9.43 -14.20 -6.62
C PRO A 142 10.54 -13.17 -6.80
N LEU A 143 11.75 -13.66 -7.10
CA LEU A 143 12.91 -12.83 -7.38
C LEU A 143 13.04 -12.60 -8.88
N VAL A 144 13.05 -11.35 -9.33
CA VAL A 144 13.26 -10.95 -10.72
C VAL A 144 14.73 -10.60 -10.92
N LEU A 145 15.37 -11.24 -11.90
CA LEU A 145 16.78 -11.11 -12.22
C LEU A 145 16.99 -10.79 -13.70
N GLY A 146 18.06 -10.11 -14.03
CA GLY A 146 18.45 -9.82 -15.41
C GLY A 146 17.58 -8.75 -16.08
N CYS A 147 16.88 -7.94 -15.31
CA CYS A 147 16.16 -6.80 -15.85
C CYS A 147 17.11 -5.61 -16.04
N ASP A 148 16.91 -4.92 -17.15
CA ASP A 148 17.60 -3.69 -17.53
C ASP A 148 16.53 -2.61 -17.74
N ASP A 149 16.66 -1.49 -17.04
CA ASP A 149 15.68 -0.40 -17.13
C ASP A 149 15.61 0.24 -18.53
N ASP A 150 16.69 0.09 -19.32
CA ASP A 150 16.75 0.67 -20.67
C ASP A 150 16.01 -0.17 -21.71
N THR A 151 15.87 -1.48 -21.52
CA THR A 151 15.36 -2.39 -22.55
C THR A 151 14.12 -3.17 -22.14
N LEU A 152 14.12 -3.89 -21.02
CA LEU A 152 12.99 -4.61 -20.46
C LEU A 152 13.00 -4.48 -18.95
N SER A 153 12.28 -3.50 -18.45
CA SER A 153 12.22 -3.25 -17.02
C SER A 153 11.29 -4.24 -16.31
N ALA A 154 11.51 -4.41 -15.01
CA ALA A 154 10.59 -5.19 -14.16
C ALA A 154 9.16 -4.61 -14.21
N ARG A 155 9.01 -3.30 -14.46
CA ARG A 155 7.72 -2.65 -14.63
C ARG A 155 7.00 -3.11 -15.90
N ASP A 156 7.71 -3.37 -16.99
CA ASP A 156 7.11 -3.88 -18.22
C ASP A 156 6.58 -5.31 -18.05
N LEU A 157 7.16 -6.05 -17.11
CA LEU A 157 6.73 -7.40 -16.75
C LEU A 157 5.67 -7.43 -15.64
N LEU A 158 5.30 -6.27 -15.10
CA LEU A 158 4.37 -6.17 -13.97
C LEU A 158 3.04 -6.94 -14.18
N PRO A 159 2.38 -6.91 -15.36
CA PRO A 159 1.17 -7.70 -15.59
C PRO A 159 1.40 -9.21 -15.42
N MET A 160 2.52 -9.73 -15.92
CA MET A 160 2.89 -11.14 -15.77
C MET A 160 3.27 -11.47 -14.32
N ILE A 161 4.06 -10.63 -13.67
CA ILE A 161 4.45 -10.79 -12.26
C ILE A 161 3.21 -10.78 -11.36
N SER A 162 2.29 -9.83 -11.57
CA SER A 162 1.04 -9.75 -10.83
C SER A 162 0.14 -10.97 -11.06
N TYR A 163 0.10 -11.50 -12.27
CA TYR A 163 -0.60 -12.75 -12.57
C TYR A 163 0.01 -13.92 -11.79
N ILE A 164 1.34 -14.05 -11.79
CA ILE A 164 2.05 -15.11 -11.05
C ILE A 164 1.78 -14.99 -9.55
N SER A 165 1.92 -13.82 -8.98
CA SER A 165 1.75 -13.59 -7.53
C SER A 165 0.29 -13.74 -7.06
N SER A 166 -0.69 -13.43 -7.91
CA SER A 166 -2.11 -13.59 -7.59
C SER A 166 -2.65 -15.01 -7.79
N HIS A 167 -1.95 -15.84 -8.59
CA HIS A 167 -2.40 -17.20 -8.85
C HIS A 167 -1.85 -18.16 -7.78
N PRO A 168 -2.69 -18.86 -6.98
CA PRO A 168 -2.22 -19.67 -5.84
C PRO A 168 -1.14 -20.68 -6.18
N PHE A 169 -1.26 -21.37 -7.32
CA PHE A 169 -0.28 -22.34 -7.78
C PHE A 169 1.04 -21.66 -8.16
N TRP A 170 1.01 -20.62 -8.99
CA TRP A 170 2.22 -19.97 -9.49
C TRP A 170 2.95 -19.22 -8.40
N ASN A 171 2.25 -18.58 -7.48
CA ASN A 171 2.83 -17.90 -6.32
C ASN A 171 3.61 -18.90 -5.42
N ALA A 172 3.09 -20.11 -5.26
CA ALA A 172 3.77 -21.15 -4.50
C ALA A 172 4.94 -21.80 -5.27
N GLN A 173 4.87 -21.84 -6.60
CA GLN A 173 5.77 -22.60 -7.44
C GLN A 173 6.95 -21.80 -7.96
N VAL A 174 6.76 -20.54 -8.35
CA VAL A 174 7.81 -19.70 -8.96
C VAL A 174 8.71 -19.11 -7.89
N GLU A 175 10.02 -19.38 -8.00
CA GLU A 175 11.04 -18.79 -7.13
C GLU A 175 11.74 -17.63 -7.80
N HIS A 176 12.21 -17.82 -9.05
CA HIS A 176 12.87 -16.76 -9.81
C HIS A 176 12.21 -16.56 -11.17
N ILE A 177 12.21 -15.31 -11.61
CA ILE A 177 11.86 -14.86 -12.95
C ILE A 177 13.16 -14.29 -13.55
N TYR A 178 13.77 -15.00 -14.47
CA TYR A 178 15.01 -14.58 -15.10
C TYR A 178 14.74 -14.01 -16.49
N ILE A 179 15.34 -12.86 -16.76
CA ILE A 179 15.28 -12.17 -18.05
C ILE A 179 16.65 -12.32 -18.70
N SER A 180 16.68 -12.94 -19.87
CA SER A 180 17.91 -13.07 -20.64
C SER A 180 18.27 -11.76 -21.37
N PRO A 181 19.54 -11.59 -21.82
CA PRO A 181 19.93 -10.45 -22.66
C PRO A 181 19.17 -10.37 -24.00
N SER A 182 18.52 -11.46 -24.44
CA SER A 182 17.64 -11.49 -25.61
C SER A 182 16.19 -11.13 -25.30
N HIS A 183 15.91 -10.65 -24.06
CA HIS A 183 14.58 -10.31 -23.55
C HIS A 183 13.60 -11.50 -23.50
N GLU A 184 14.11 -12.69 -23.32
CA GLU A 184 13.35 -13.87 -23.10
C GLU A 184 13.21 -14.16 -21.60
N VAL A 185 12.02 -14.55 -21.19
CA VAL A 185 11.70 -14.84 -19.79
C VAL A 185 11.80 -16.33 -19.54
N SER A 186 12.46 -16.68 -18.47
CA SER A 186 12.52 -18.03 -17.90
C SER A 186 12.04 -18.02 -16.47
N LEU A 187 11.28 -19.04 -16.07
CA LEU A 187 10.83 -19.20 -14.69
C LEU A 187 11.59 -20.39 -14.07
N ILE A 188 12.09 -20.16 -12.87
CA ILE A 188 12.78 -21.17 -12.07
C ILE A 188 11.84 -21.56 -10.93
N PRO A 189 11.35 -22.80 -10.91
CA PRO A 189 10.45 -23.27 -9.85
C PRO A 189 11.17 -23.54 -8.53
N ARG A 190 10.42 -23.47 -7.42
CA ARG A 190 10.89 -23.87 -6.09
C ARG A 190 11.11 -25.38 -5.96
N VAL A 191 10.36 -26.15 -6.74
CA VAL A 191 10.38 -27.61 -6.69
C VAL A 191 10.78 -28.19 -8.04
N GLY A 192 11.79 -29.06 -8.02
CA GLY A 192 12.38 -29.65 -9.24
C GLY A 192 13.60 -28.87 -9.73
N ASN A 193 14.37 -29.49 -10.63
CA ASN A 193 15.60 -28.88 -11.21
C ASN A 193 15.38 -28.36 -12.63
N HIS A 194 14.14 -28.28 -13.09
CA HIS A 194 13.82 -27.85 -14.44
C HIS A 194 13.62 -26.33 -14.52
N THR A 195 13.78 -25.79 -15.70
CA THR A 195 13.51 -24.39 -16.02
C THR A 195 12.38 -24.30 -17.02
N ILE A 196 11.42 -23.42 -16.79
CA ILE A 196 10.31 -23.15 -17.70
C ILE A 196 10.74 -22.02 -18.63
N LEU A 197 11.09 -22.35 -19.86
CA LEU A 197 11.42 -21.39 -20.91
C LEU A 197 10.13 -20.77 -21.45
N LEU A 198 9.76 -19.61 -20.96
CA LEU A 198 8.56 -18.90 -21.38
C LEU A 198 8.78 -18.15 -22.71
N GLY A 199 10.03 -17.74 -22.98
CA GLY A 199 10.40 -16.92 -24.14
C GLY A 199 9.84 -15.51 -24.01
N SER A 200 9.26 -14.96 -25.09
CA SER A 200 8.66 -13.62 -25.03
C SER A 200 7.61 -13.50 -23.90
N PRO A 201 7.54 -12.39 -23.16
CA PRO A 201 6.54 -12.19 -22.11
C PRO A 201 5.10 -12.03 -22.65
N ARG A 202 4.92 -12.03 -23.96
CA ARG A 202 3.58 -11.95 -24.58
C ARG A 202 2.83 -13.25 -24.39
N ASP A 203 1.48 -13.17 -24.27
CA ASP A 203 0.58 -14.33 -24.09
C ASP A 203 1.01 -15.24 -22.91
N TYR A 204 1.51 -14.64 -21.84
CA TYR A 204 1.97 -15.37 -20.65
C TYR A 204 0.87 -16.22 -20.02
N GLU A 205 -0.39 -15.74 -20.01
CA GLU A 205 -1.53 -16.49 -19.44
C GLU A 205 -1.76 -17.80 -20.17
N GLY A 206 -1.81 -17.76 -21.52
CA GLY A 206 -1.99 -18.97 -22.33
C GLY A 206 -0.81 -19.94 -22.22
N LYS A 207 0.42 -19.43 -22.07
CA LYS A 207 1.60 -20.26 -21.88
C LYS A 207 1.60 -20.91 -20.49
N LEU A 208 1.35 -20.13 -19.42
CA LEU A 208 1.29 -20.64 -18.06
C LEU A 208 0.15 -21.64 -17.87
N SER A 209 -1.01 -21.45 -18.51
CA SER A 209 -2.09 -22.43 -18.48
C SER A 209 -1.69 -23.78 -19.08
N ARG A 210 -0.92 -23.77 -20.17
CA ARG A 210 -0.40 -25.03 -20.77
C ARG A 210 0.62 -25.70 -19.87
N VAL A 211 1.50 -24.94 -19.24
CA VAL A 211 2.45 -25.46 -18.26
C VAL A 211 1.74 -26.00 -17.04
N LEU A 212 0.70 -25.32 -16.53
CA LEU A 212 -0.11 -25.82 -15.42
C LEU A 212 -0.73 -27.18 -15.74
N ALA A 213 -1.31 -27.34 -16.95
CA ALA A 213 -1.85 -28.63 -17.38
C ALA A 213 -0.78 -29.73 -17.41
N LEU A 214 0.47 -29.41 -17.80
CA LEU A 214 1.60 -30.33 -17.73
C LEU A 214 1.87 -30.76 -16.27
N TYR A 215 1.91 -29.82 -15.34
CA TYR A 215 2.12 -30.09 -13.92
C TYR A 215 1.02 -30.96 -13.31
N GLU A 216 -0.23 -30.75 -13.69
CA GLU A 216 -1.37 -31.48 -13.15
C GLU A 216 -1.55 -32.88 -13.76
N GLN A 217 -1.29 -33.01 -15.06
CA GLN A 217 -1.65 -34.22 -15.81
C GLN A 217 -0.46 -35.15 -16.10
N VAL A 218 0.73 -34.60 -16.23
CA VAL A 218 1.91 -35.34 -16.70
C VAL A 218 2.91 -35.59 -15.55
N MET A 219 3.30 -34.54 -14.83
CA MET A 219 4.31 -34.66 -13.77
C MET A 219 3.98 -35.69 -12.67
N PRO A 220 2.72 -35.85 -12.23
CA PRO A 220 2.37 -36.88 -11.26
C PRO A 220 2.57 -38.33 -11.76
N ARG A 221 2.63 -38.50 -13.08
CA ARG A 221 2.77 -39.83 -13.72
C ARG A 221 4.22 -40.20 -14.03
N ILE A 222 5.03 -39.24 -14.41
CA ILE A 222 6.40 -39.49 -14.88
C ILE A 222 7.48 -39.02 -13.90
N GLY A 223 7.08 -38.24 -12.87
CA GLY A 223 7.99 -37.68 -11.89
C GLY A 223 8.75 -36.45 -12.38
N TRP A 224 9.32 -35.71 -11.43
CA TRP A 224 10.03 -34.44 -11.68
C TRP A 224 11.39 -34.63 -12.36
N ALA A 225 11.99 -35.82 -12.26
CA ALA A 225 13.30 -36.13 -12.85
C ALA A 225 13.25 -36.45 -14.38
N ALA A 226 12.09 -36.38 -15.01
CA ALA A 226 11.94 -36.66 -16.43
C ALA A 226 12.26 -35.45 -17.33
N TYR A 227 12.41 -34.26 -16.74
CA TYR A 227 12.75 -33.01 -17.40
C TYR A 227 13.94 -32.41 -16.69
N ASP A 228 15.09 -32.44 -17.32
CA ASP A 228 16.34 -31.77 -16.90
C ASP A 228 16.41 -30.36 -17.52
#